data_044542d44edaba24cafde6d8df57d134
#
_entry.id   044542d44edaba24cafde6d8df57d134
#
_cell.length_a   1.000
_cell.length_b   1.000
_cell.length_c   1.000
_cell.angle_alpha   90.00
_cell.angle_beta   90.00
_cell.angle_gamma   90.00
#
_symmetry.space_group_name_H-M   'P 1'
#
loop_
_entity.id
_entity.type
_entity.pdbx_description
1 polymer ?
#
loop_
_entity_poly.entity_id
_entity_poly.type
_entity_poly.pdbx_seq_one_letter_code
_entity_poly.pdbx_strand_id
1 'polypeptide(L)'
;MGLSANAAADRVRRMMRRGVITRFTTVVDQRTLGRSLSAIVDARVATSAKFDEALRRRSDVVWAAHVTGVPDVKIMVACEGTEGLDEFLQWLAKQGATATRTDVVLRPIV
;
A
#
# COMPACT_ATOMS: atom_id res chain seq x y z
N MET A 1 11.58 5.06 21.68
CA MET A 1 10.29 4.56 22.11
C MET A 1 10.11 3.04 22.01
N GLY A 2 11.01 2.31 21.49
CA GLY A 2 11.03 0.85 21.53
C GLY A 2 9.87 0.13 20.84
N LEU A 3 9.13 0.81 19.98
CA LEU A 3 8.10 0.13 19.22
C LEU A 3 8.73 -0.69 18.10
N SER A 4 8.26 -1.92 17.93
CA SER A 4 8.67 -2.72 16.78
C SER A 4 8.17 -2.08 15.48
N ALA A 5 8.79 -2.42 14.34
CA ALA A 5 8.35 -1.91 13.05
C ALA A 5 6.88 -2.25 12.78
N ASN A 6 6.43 -3.44 13.19
CA ASN A 6 5.04 -3.86 13.01
C ASN A 6 4.09 -3.04 13.89
N ALA A 7 4.46 -2.77 15.13
CA ALA A 7 3.64 -1.97 16.03
C ALA A 7 3.52 -0.52 15.53
N ALA A 8 4.63 0.04 15.00
CA ALA A 8 4.61 1.38 14.42
C ALA A 8 3.72 1.44 13.19
N ALA A 9 3.80 0.45 12.30
CA ALA A 9 2.95 0.36 11.11
C ALA A 9 1.48 0.26 11.50
N ASP A 10 1.13 -0.55 12.49
CA ASP A 10 -0.24 -0.68 12.97
C ASP A 10 -0.77 0.64 13.52
N ARG A 11 0.05 1.35 14.26
CA ARG A 11 -0.33 2.65 14.81
C ARG A 11 -0.64 3.66 13.70
N VAL A 12 0.21 3.71 12.67
CA VAL A 12 -0.01 4.60 11.53
C VAL A 12 -1.31 4.24 10.82
N ARG A 13 -1.55 2.95 10.55
CA ARG A 13 -2.79 2.52 9.90
C ARG A 13 -4.03 2.88 10.72
N ARG A 14 -3.98 2.71 12.04
CA ARG A 14 -5.09 3.11 12.91
C ARG A 14 -5.35 4.60 12.87
N MET A 15 -4.29 5.40 12.88
CA MET A 15 -4.41 6.85 12.79
C MET A 15 -4.99 7.28 11.44
N MET A 16 -4.59 6.64 10.35
CA MET A 16 -5.17 6.91 9.04
C MET A 16 -6.66 6.59 9.01
N ARG A 17 -7.07 5.46 9.59
CA ARG A 17 -8.49 5.10 9.69
C ARG A 17 -9.30 6.10 10.50
N ARG A 18 -8.67 6.74 11.47
CA ARG A 18 -9.30 7.79 12.28
C ARG A 18 -9.23 9.17 11.64
N GLY A 19 -8.53 9.29 10.50
CA GLY A 19 -8.31 10.58 9.86
C GLY A 19 -7.28 11.47 10.55
N VAL A 20 -6.46 10.90 11.43
CA VAL A 20 -5.47 11.66 12.21
C VAL A 20 -4.19 11.91 11.40
N ILE A 21 -3.76 10.93 10.60
CA ILE A 21 -2.56 11.04 9.77
C ILE A 21 -2.98 11.17 8.32
N THR A 22 -2.42 12.17 7.63
CA THR A 22 -2.69 12.39 6.22
C THR A 22 -1.86 11.43 5.36
N ARG A 23 -2.33 11.16 4.16
CA ARG A 23 -1.59 10.40 3.16
C ARG A 23 -0.24 11.04 2.86
N PHE A 24 -0.17 12.36 2.83
CA PHE A 24 1.07 13.11 2.59
C PHE A 24 2.14 12.76 3.61
N THR A 25 1.80 12.81 4.90
CA THR A 25 2.73 12.48 5.97
C THR A 25 3.26 11.06 5.84
N THR A 26 2.39 10.11 5.50
CA THR A 26 2.77 8.71 5.31
C THR A 26 3.76 8.55 4.16
N VAL A 27 3.54 9.26 3.05
CA VAL A 27 4.45 9.21 1.89
C VAL A 27 5.82 9.77 2.26
N VAL A 28 5.88 10.88 3.00
CA VAL A 28 7.13 11.47 3.46
C VAL A 28 7.90 10.51 4.36
N ASP A 29 7.21 9.86 5.29
CA ASP A 29 7.83 8.88 6.18
C ASP A 29 8.43 7.71 5.39
N GLN A 30 7.75 7.23 4.36
CA GLN A 30 8.27 6.16 3.50
C GLN A 30 9.52 6.60 2.75
N ARG A 31 9.59 7.85 2.32
CA ARG A 31 10.80 8.38 1.67
C ARG A 31 12.00 8.37 2.61
N THR A 32 11.81 8.71 3.88
CA THR A 32 12.91 8.66 4.85
C THR A 32 13.42 7.25 5.09
N LEU A 33 12.64 6.23 4.76
CA LEU A 33 13.04 4.82 4.81
C LEU A 33 13.66 4.35 3.50
N GLY A 34 13.97 5.25 2.56
CA GLY A 34 14.56 4.90 1.27
C GLY A 34 13.56 4.43 0.22
N ARG A 35 12.26 4.52 0.50
CA ARG A 35 11.21 4.12 -0.43
C ARG A 35 10.73 5.35 -1.19
N SER A 36 11.45 5.69 -2.24
CA SER A 36 11.26 6.94 -2.97
C SER A 36 10.11 6.94 -3.96
N LEU A 37 9.54 5.78 -4.28
CA LEU A 37 8.47 5.66 -5.26
C LEU A 37 7.20 5.16 -4.59
N SER A 38 6.13 5.95 -4.70
CA SER A 38 4.81 5.55 -4.23
C SER A 38 3.88 5.36 -5.41
N ALA A 39 3.00 4.40 -5.30
CA ALA A 39 2.02 4.10 -6.34
C ALA A 39 0.69 3.70 -5.72
N ILE A 40 -0.37 3.99 -6.46
CA ILE A 40 -1.71 3.51 -6.13
C ILE A 40 -2.06 2.41 -7.12
N VAL A 41 -2.31 1.22 -6.61
CA VAL A 41 -2.64 0.07 -7.44
C VAL A 41 -4.11 -0.29 -7.22
N ASP A 42 -4.87 -0.29 -8.29
CA ASP A 42 -6.24 -0.77 -8.29
C ASP A 42 -6.22 -2.19 -8.81
N ALA A 43 -6.89 -3.10 -8.11
CA ALA A 43 -6.89 -4.50 -8.49
C ALA A 43 -8.25 -5.14 -8.26
N ARG A 44 -8.54 -6.13 -9.05
CA ARG A 44 -9.68 -7.00 -8.84
C ARG A 44 -9.17 -8.36 -8.39
N VAL A 45 -9.60 -8.80 -7.22
CA VAL A 45 -9.15 -10.07 -6.64
C VAL A 45 -10.39 -10.81 -6.16
N ALA A 46 -10.42 -12.11 -6.39
CA ALA A 46 -11.42 -12.94 -5.73
C ALA A 46 -11.27 -12.75 -4.23
N THR A 47 -12.33 -12.34 -3.57
CA THR A 47 -12.30 -12.02 -2.15
C THR A 47 -11.88 -13.24 -1.34
N SER A 48 -10.79 -13.12 -0.60
CA SER A 48 -10.36 -14.15 0.32
C SER A 48 -9.64 -13.52 1.52
N ALA A 49 -9.83 -14.13 2.67
CA ALA A 49 -9.11 -13.73 3.87
C ALA A 49 -7.60 -13.92 3.69
N LYS A 50 -7.18 -14.87 2.87
CA LYS A 50 -5.77 -15.12 2.58
C LYS A 50 -5.12 -13.97 1.85
N PHE A 51 -5.81 -13.36 0.90
CA PHE A 51 -5.29 -12.21 0.18
C PHE A 51 -5.10 -11.02 1.12
N ASP A 52 -6.11 -10.73 1.93
CA ASP A 52 -6.03 -9.64 2.90
C ASP A 52 -4.87 -9.83 3.87
N GLU A 53 -4.72 -11.04 4.37
CA GLU A 53 -3.62 -11.37 5.28
C GLU A 53 -2.26 -11.24 4.60
N ALA A 54 -2.14 -11.67 3.35
CA ALA A 54 -0.91 -11.54 2.59
C ALA A 54 -0.53 -10.07 2.39
N LEU A 55 -1.50 -9.19 2.13
CA LEU A 55 -1.25 -7.75 2.04
C LEU A 55 -0.76 -7.18 3.36
N ARG A 56 -1.36 -7.60 4.47
CA ARG A 56 -0.95 -7.11 5.80
C ARG A 56 0.49 -7.43 6.12
N ARG A 57 1.03 -8.51 5.56
CA ARG A 57 2.41 -8.95 5.81
C ARG A 57 3.44 -8.21 4.97
N ARG A 58 3.03 -7.51 3.92
CA ARG A 58 3.98 -6.81 3.06
C ARG A 58 4.36 -5.48 3.68
N SER A 59 5.66 -5.25 3.82
CA SER A 59 6.18 -4.03 4.42
C SER A 59 6.07 -2.82 3.49
N ASP A 60 5.94 -3.05 2.19
CA ASP A 60 5.79 -1.97 1.21
C ASP A 60 4.35 -1.50 1.04
N VAL A 61 3.38 -2.19 1.60
CA VAL A 61 1.98 -1.77 1.59
C VAL A 61 1.76 -0.75 2.69
N VAL A 62 1.48 0.48 2.31
CA VAL A 62 1.21 1.58 3.23
C VAL A 62 -0.23 1.55 3.68
N TRP A 63 -1.13 1.26 2.75
CA TRP A 63 -2.56 1.27 2.99
C TRP A 63 -3.24 0.42 1.94
N ALA A 64 -4.30 -0.26 2.32
CA ALA A 64 -5.11 -1.02 1.38
C ALA A 64 -6.55 -1.09 1.88
N ALA A 65 -7.50 -1.14 0.95
CA ALA A 65 -8.91 -1.21 1.30
C ALA A 65 -9.72 -1.89 0.19
N HIS A 66 -10.79 -2.53 0.60
CA HIS A 66 -11.87 -2.91 -0.31
C HIS A 66 -12.75 -1.70 -0.53
N VAL A 67 -13.07 -1.39 -1.78
CA VAL A 67 -13.88 -0.22 -2.15
C VAL A 67 -15.08 -0.65 -2.98
N THR A 68 -16.04 0.24 -3.15
CA THR A 68 -17.27 -0.06 -3.88
C THR A 68 -17.09 -0.01 -5.40
N GLY A 69 -16.00 0.58 -5.88
CA GLY A 69 -15.77 0.70 -7.31
C GLY A 69 -15.30 -0.60 -7.97
N VAL A 70 -15.01 -0.53 -9.25
CA VAL A 70 -14.42 -1.62 -10.03
C VAL A 70 -13.20 -1.06 -10.75
N PRO A 71 -12.01 -1.61 -10.50
CA PRO A 71 -11.65 -2.69 -9.58
C PRO A 71 -11.95 -2.36 -8.12
N ASP A 72 -12.15 -3.39 -7.30
CA ASP A 72 -12.72 -3.25 -5.96
C ASP A 72 -11.70 -3.24 -4.82
N VAL A 73 -10.42 -3.30 -5.12
CA VAL A 73 -9.35 -3.21 -4.12
C VAL A 73 -8.42 -2.06 -4.51
N LYS A 74 -8.11 -1.20 -3.56
CA LYS A 74 -7.12 -0.14 -3.74
C LYS A 74 -5.97 -0.35 -2.77
N ILE A 75 -4.75 -0.23 -3.29
CA ILE A 75 -3.54 -0.46 -2.50
C ILE A 75 -2.58 0.70 -2.74
N MET A 76 -2.11 1.31 -1.66
CA MET A 76 -1.01 2.25 -1.75
C MET A 76 0.28 1.54 -1.35
N VAL A 77 1.27 1.55 -2.22
CA VAL A 77 2.57 0.94 -1.96
C VAL A 77 3.66 1.99 -2.01
N ALA A 78 4.71 1.76 -1.24
CA ALA A 78 5.91 2.58 -1.26
C ALA A 78 7.10 1.66 -1.53
N CYS A 79 7.81 1.91 -2.61
CA CYS A 79 8.81 1.00 -3.16
C CYS A 79 10.15 1.68 -3.34
N GLU A 80 11.20 0.89 -3.43
CA GLU A 80 12.54 1.35 -3.75
C GLU A 80 12.71 1.47 -5.27
N GLY A 81 11.99 2.39 -5.90
CA GLY A 81 12.05 2.60 -7.33
C GLY A 81 11.17 1.62 -8.12
N THR A 82 11.36 1.63 -9.44
CA THR A 82 10.52 0.86 -10.34
C THR A 82 10.69 -0.65 -10.20
N GLU A 83 11.88 -1.10 -9.79
CA GLU A 83 12.13 -2.52 -9.57
C GLU A 83 11.27 -3.07 -8.43
N GLY A 84 11.16 -2.32 -7.35
CA GLY A 84 10.30 -2.69 -6.23
C GLY A 84 8.84 -2.71 -6.61
N LEU A 85 8.41 -1.75 -7.42
CA LEU A 85 7.04 -1.72 -7.92
C LEU A 85 6.75 -2.91 -8.84
N ASP A 86 7.67 -3.23 -9.73
CA ASP A 86 7.52 -4.38 -10.61
C ASP A 86 7.41 -5.68 -9.82
N GLU A 87 8.24 -5.85 -8.80
CA GLU A 87 8.17 -7.02 -7.94
C GLU A 87 6.81 -7.11 -7.24
N PHE A 88 6.31 -6.00 -6.74
CA PHE A 88 5.00 -5.98 -6.10
C PHE A 88 3.89 -6.38 -7.07
N LEU A 89 3.92 -5.85 -8.29
CA LEU A 89 2.90 -6.16 -9.29
C LEU A 89 2.95 -7.63 -9.73
N GLN A 90 4.15 -8.21 -9.84
CA GLN A 90 4.29 -9.63 -10.13
C GLN A 90 3.76 -10.48 -8.98
N TRP A 91 4.07 -10.09 -7.76
CA TRP A 91 3.52 -10.75 -6.57
C TRP A 91 2.00 -10.69 -6.56
N LEU A 92 1.43 -9.53 -6.87
CA LEU A 92 -0.02 -9.32 -6.89
C LEU A 92 -0.68 -10.23 -7.93
N ALA A 93 -0.07 -10.37 -9.12
CA ALA A 93 -0.55 -11.27 -10.15
C ALA A 93 -0.56 -12.73 -9.67
N LYS A 94 0.45 -13.14 -8.92
CA LYS A 94 0.52 -14.48 -8.33
C LYS A 94 -0.57 -14.71 -7.29
N GLN A 95 -1.07 -13.65 -6.68
CA GLN A 95 -2.20 -13.74 -5.74
C GLN A 95 -3.54 -13.84 -6.47
N GLY A 96 -3.54 -13.87 -7.79
CA GLY A 96 -4.76 -13.98 -8.58
C GLY A 96 -5.41 -12.65 -8.96
N ALA A 97 -4.70 -11.55 -8.80
CA ALA A 97 -5.24 -10.25 -9.16
C ALA A 97 -5.37 -10.11 -10.68
N THR A 98 -6.49 -9.54 -11.10
CA THR A 98 -6.78 -9.25 -12.50
C THR A 98 -7.19 -7.79 -12.64
N ALA A 99 -7.23 -7.29 -13.88
CA ALA A 99 -7.67 -5.93 -14.19
C ALA A 99 -6.96 -4.89 -13.32
N THR A 100 -5.63 -4.99 -13.22
CA THR A 100 -4.85 -4.06 -12.43
C THR A 100 -4.62 -2.75 -13.18
N ARG A 101 -4.61 -1.65 -12.43
CA ARG A 101 -4.21 -0.34 -12.90
C ARG A 101 -3.26 0.25 -11.87
N THR A 102 -2.16 0.82 -12.33
CA THR A 102 -1.15 1.41 -11.44
C THR A 102 -0.94 2.87 -11.81
N ASP A 103 -1.09 3.74 -10.83
CA ASP A 103 -0.79 5.16 -10.96
C ASP A 103 0.38 5.49 -10.04
N VAL A 104 1.46 6.01 -10.62
CA VAL A 104 2.62 6.43 -9.82
C VAL A 104 2.34 7.82 -9.27
N VAL A 105 2.56 8.00 -7.97
CA VAL A 105 2.38 9.30 -7.33
C VAL A 105 3.57 10.19 -7.68
N LEU A 106 3.30 11.30 -8.37
CA LEU A 106 4.35 12.24 -8.73
C LEU A 106 4.70 13.15 -7.56
N ARG A 107 3.68 13.76 -6.95
CA ARG A 107 3.84 14.59 -5.77
C ARG A 107 2.51 14.77 -5.06
N PRO A 108 2.50 14.78 -3.74
CA PRO A 108 1.27 15.04 -3.01
C PRO A 108 0.89 16.52 -3.10
N ILE A 109 -0.40 16.80 -2.95
CA ILE A 109 -0.92 18.16 -2.88
C ILE A 109 -1.09 18.55 -1.41
N VAL A 110 -1.45 17.58 -0.59
CA VAL A 110 -1.74 17.79 0.82
C VAL A 110 -0.88 16.86 1.65
#